data_cc4a704907a7baca6b0504380f93a030
#
_entry.id   cc4a704907a7baca6b0504380f93a030
#
_cell.length_a   1.000
_cell.length_b   1.000
_cell.length_c   1.000
_cell.angle_alpha   90.00
_cell.angle_beta   90.00
_cell.angle_gamma   90.00
#
_symmetry.space_group_name_H-M   'P 1'
#
loop_
_entity.id
_entity.type
_entity.pdbx_description
1 polymer ?
#
loop_
_entity_poly.entity_id
_entity_poly.type
_entity_poly.pdbx_seq_one_letter_code
_entity_poly.pdbx_strand_id
1 'polypeptide(L)'
;IAFLALCVLAVSPLIAYKKAAYAVLKRNFVGYFSNPTGYVFLCLFVLLTSFAAFWPHEFFTANLANLDQLNQVLPLIMLVFIPAITMSIWSEERRQGTDELLLTLPADDFDIVIGKYLAAAAIFTASLMFSQFSNYMVLASLSMGDLDTGLFFTTYLGYWLVGLAMLAIGMVAS
;
A
#
# COMPACT_ATOMS: atom_id res chain seq x y z
N ILE A 1 -2.80 -2.73 -15.28
CA ILE A 1 -3.30 -4.09 -15.61
C ILE A 1 -2.29 -5.14 -15.13
N ALA A 2 -0.99 -5.05 -15.47
CA ALA A 2 0.03 -6.00 -15.01
C ALA A 2 0.13 -6.09 -13.48
N PHE A 3 0.04 -4.98 -12.78
CA PHE A 3 0.09 -4.88 -11.33
C PHE A 3 -1.13 -5.57 -10.66
N LEU A 4 -2.33 -5.32 -11.17
CA LEU A 4 -3.55 -6.01 -10.74
C LEU A 4 -3.49 -7.51 -11.01
N ALA A 5 -2.96 -7.92 -12.18
CA ALA A 5 -2.77 -9.32 -12.51
C ALA A 5 -1.80 -10.00 -11.54
N LEU A 6 -0.70 -9.34 -11.15
CA LEU A 6 0.26 -9.85 -10.18
C LEU A 6 -0.36 -9.99 -8.78
N CYS A 7 -1.17 -9.03 -8.35
CA CYS A 7 -1.91 -9.10 -7.08
C CYS A 7 -2.93 -10.25 -7.10
N VAL A 8 -3.68 -10.41 -8.20
CA VAL A 8 -4.66 -11.49 -8.35
C VAL A 8 -3.95 -12.86 -8.38
N LEU A 9 -2.83 -12.98 -9.09
CA LEU A 9 -2.03 -14.21 -9.14
C LEU A 9 -1.42 -14.55 -7.78
N ALA A 10 -1.00 -13.57 -6.99
CA ALA A 10 -0.48 -13.80 -5.64
C ALA A 10 -1.56 -14.23 -4.64
N VAL A 11 -2.78 -13.73 -4.80
CA VAL A 11 -3.90 -14.03 -3.89
C VAL A 11 -4.68 -15.30 -4.30
N SER A 12 -4.67 -15.66 -5.59
CA SER A 12 -5.45 -16.80 -6.10
C SER A 12 -5.09 -18.15 -5.46
N PRO A 13 -3.82 -18.54 -5.25
CA PRO A 13 -3.49 -19.80 -4.58
C PRO A 13 -3.87 -19.79 -3.09
N LEU A 14 -3.88 -18.64 -2.44
CA LEU A 14 -4.29 -18.50 -1.05
C LEU A 14 -5.80 -18.69 -0.85
N ILE A 15 -6.61 -18.26 -1.80
CA ILE A 15 -8.06 -18.46 -1.80
C ILE A 15 -8.39 -19.96 -1.88
N ALA A 16 -7.61 -20.71 -2.67
CA ALA A 16 -7.85 -22.14 -2.88
C ALA A 16 -7.34 -23.03 -1.73
N TYR A 17 -6.22 -22.65 -1.09
CA TYR A 17 -5.52 -23.53 -0.14
C TYR A 17 -5.78 -23.20 1.34
N LYS A 18 -6.02 -21.92 1.71
CA LYS A 18 -6.13 -21.46 3.11
C LYS A 18 -7.35 -20.57 3.33
N LYS A 19 -8.52 -21.17 3.49
CA LYS A 19 -9.78 -20.45 3.74
C LYS A 19 -9.73 -19.53 4.96
N ALA A 20 -8.97 -19.90 6.01
CA ALA A 20 -8.82 -19.09 7.23
C ALA A 20 -8.05 -17.79 6.95
N ALA A 21 -6.90 -17.87 6.30
CA ALA A 21 -6.09 -16.69 5.95
C ALA A 21 -6.85 -15.71 5.04
N TYR A 22 -7.63 -16.23 4.09
CA TYR A 22 -8.48 -15.39 3.24
C TYR A 22 -9.60 -14.70 4.01
N ALA A 23 -10.23 -15.39 4.96
CA ALA A 23 -11.27 -14.79 5.80
C ALA A 23 -10.70 -13.65 6.67
N VAL A 24 -9.52 -13.83 7.24
CA VAL A 24 -8.79 -12.81 8.01
C VAL A 24 -8.41 -11.62 7.12
N LEU A 25 -7.87 -11.88 5.93
CA LEU A 25 -7.56 -10.84 4.94
C LEU A 25 -8.79 -10.01 4.61
N LYS A 26 -9.89 -10.66 4.22
CA LYS A 26 -11.14 -9.98 3.83
C LYS A 26 -11.69 -9.14 4.98
N ARG A 27 -11.71 -9.69 6.20
CA ARG A 27 -12.20 -8.99 7.39
C ARG A 27 -11.40 -7.71 7.65
N ASN A 28 -10.07 -7.81 7.69
CA ASN A 28 -9.21 -6.67 7.96
C ASN A 28 -9.22 -5.64 6.84
N PHE A 29 -9.22 -6.07 5.58
CA PHE A 29 -9.30 -5.17 4.43
C PHE A 29 -10.63 -4.39 4.40
N VAL A 30 -11.75 -5.08 4.53
CA VAL A 30 -13.06 -4.43 4.57
C VAL A 30 -13.20 -3.55 5.81
N GLY A 31 -12.73 -4.02 6.97
CA GLY A 31 -12.75 -3.25 8.22
C GLY A 31 -11.96 -1.94 8.11
N TYR A 32 -10.81 -1.95 7.47
CA TYR A 32 -10.00 -0.75 7.27
C TYR A 32 -10.72 0.30 6.42
N PHE A 33 -11.33 -0.11 5.32
CA PHE A 33 -12.10 0.79 4.44
C PHE A 33 -13.52 1.09 4.94
N SER A 34 -14.03 0.37 5.92
CA SER A 34 -15.31 0.71 6.58
C SER A 34 -15.15 1.82 7.62
N ASN A 35 -13.94 2.04 8.13
CA ASN A 35 -13.63 3.11 9.07
C ASN A 35 -13.23 4.39 8.33
N PRO A 36 -13.70 5.58 8.78
CA PRO A 36 -13.29 6.86 8.19
C PRO A 36 -11.77 7.09 8.27
N THR A 37 -11.10 6.51 9.26
CA THR A 37 -9.64 6.57 9.43
C THR A 37 -8.89 6.04 8.21
N GLY A 38 -9.37 4.97 7.58
CA GLY A 38 -8.76 4.40 6.38
C GLY A 38 -8.77 5.35 5.19
N TYR A 39 -9.86 6.06 4.99
CA TYR A 39 -9.96 7.07 3.92
C TYR A 39 -9.08 8.28 4.17
N VAL A 40 -9.04 8.78 5.40
CA VAL A 40 -8.16 9.89 5.78
C VAL A 40 -6.70 9.52 5.52
N PHE A 41 -6.32 8.29 5.87
CA PHE A 41 -4.97 7.79 5.67
C PHE A 41 -4.61 7.68 4.18
N LEU A 42 -5.53 7.16 3.37
CA LEU A 42 -5.37 7.06 1.93
C LEU A 42 -5.26 8.45 1.29
N CYS A 43 -6.14 9.37 1.66
CA CYS A 43 -6.09 10.76 1.17
C CYS A 43 -4.77 11.44 1.53
N LEU A 44 -4.29 11.31 2.78
CA LEU A 44 -3.02 11.86 3.22
C LEU A 44 -1.85 11.26 2.43
N PHE A 45 -1.85 9.94 2.20
CA PHE A 45 -0.80 9.29 1.43
C PHE A 45 -0.75 9.79 -0.01
N VAL A 46 -1.91 9.85 -0.69
CA VAL A 46 -2.00 10.34 -2.07
C VAL A 46 -1.60 11.81 -2.14
N LEU A 47 -2.04 12.63 -1.18
CA LEU A 47 -1.73 14.04 -1.15
C LEU A 47 -0.22 14.28 -0.93
N LEU A 48 0.41 13.58 0.01
CA LEU A 48 1.84 13.71 0.28
C LEU A 48 2.69 13.22 -0.89
N THR A 49 2.32 12.12 -1.53
CA THR A 49 3.04 11.59 -2.69
C THR A 49 2.89 12.51 -3.90
N SER A 50 1.71 13.09 -4.13
CA SER A 50 1.49 14.07 -5.21
C SER A 50 2.24 15.37 -4.93
N PHE A 51 2.24 15.84 -3.68
CA PHE A 51 2.99 17.02 -3.29
C PHE A 51 4.50 16.81 -3.47
N ALA A 52 5.02 15.63 -3.09
CA ALA A 52 6.42 15.28 -3.27
C ALA A 52 6.82 15.15 -4.74
N ALA A 53 5.93 14.61 -5.60
CA ALA A 53 6.19 14.46 -7.03
C ALA A 53 6.26 15.79 -7.78
N PHE A 54 5.44 16.75 -7.36
CA PHE A 54 5.27 18.04 -8.05
C PHE A 54 5.79 19.22 -7.22
N TRP A 55 6.82 19.02 -6.41
CA TRP A 55 7.42 20.14 -5.64
C TRP A 55 7.81 21.28 -6.57
N PRO A 56 7.29 22.50 -6.36
CA PRO A 56 7.22 23.52 -7.43
C PRO A 56 8.57 23.99 -7.94
N HIS A 57 9.62 23.94 -7.16
CA HIS A 57 10.88 24.56 -7.52
C HIS A 57 11.73 23.71 -8.49
N GLU A 58 11.73 22.40 -8.35
CA GLU A 58 12.59 21.54 -9.15
C GLU A 58 11.89 20.97 -10.37
N PHE A 59 10.60 20.63 -10.27
CA PHE A 59 9.82 20.12 -11.38
C PHE A 59 9.72 21.14 -12.56
N PHE A 60 9.49 22.41 -12.24
CA PHE A 60 9.35 23.46 -13.27
C PHE A 60 10.69 23.98 -13.79
N THR A 61 11.77 23.92 -13.00
CA THR A 61 13.09 24.37 -13.46
C THR A 61 13.81 23.34 -14.31
N ALA A 62 13.61 22.05 -14.09
CA ALA A 62 14.24 20.99 -14.86
C ALA A 62 13.59 20.76 -16.21
N ASN A 63 12.34 21.20 -16.43
CA ASN A 63 11.55 21.00 -17.67
C ASN A 63 11.49 19.52 -18.11
N LEU A 64 11.70 18.59 -17.20
CA LEU A 64 11.70 17.16 -17.42
C LEU A 64 10.50 16.53 -16.71
N ALA A 65 9.64 15.87 -17.47
CA ALA A 65 8.52 15.11 -16.93
C ALA A 65 9.00 13.77 -16.32
N ASN A 66 9.82 13.84 -15.25
CA ASN A 66 10.33 12.68 -14.55
C ASN A 66 9.88 12.67 -13.08
N LEU A 67 10.01 11.52 -12.42
CA LEU A 67 9.65 11.32 -11.02
C LEU A 67 10.86 11.29 -10.07
N ASP A 68 11.99 11.87 -10.47
CA ASP A 68 13.23 11.83 -9.67
C ASP A 68 13.03 12.45 -8.30
N GLN A 69 12.23 13.51 -8.21
CA GLN A 69 11.87 14.13 -6.94
C GLN A 69 11.08 13.18 -6.04
N LEU A 70 10.12 12.45 -6.60
CA LEU A 70 9.37 11.45 -5.86
C LEU A 70 10.28 10.33 -5.36
N ASN A 71 11.28 9.91 -6.14
CA ASN A 71 12.23 8.87 -5.77
C ASN A 71 13.02 9.22 -4.50
N GLN A 72 13.30 10.49 -4.25
CA GLN A 72 14.03 10.94 -3.07
C GLN A 72 13.15 10.97 -1.81
N VAL A 73 11.90 11.37 -1.95
CA VAL A 73 11.01 11.64 -0.80
C VAL A 73 10.14 10.42 -0.46
N LEU A 74 9.79 9.59 -1.43
CA LEU A 74 8.85 8.49 -1.24
C LEU A 74 9.32 7.45 -0.20
N PRO A 75 10.62 7.07 -0.12
CA PRO A 75 11.08 6.17 0.94
C PRO A 75 10.84 6.74 2.35
N LEU A 76 10.96 8.05 2.52
CA LEU A 76 10.72 8.72 3.79
C LEU A 76 9.22 8.75 4.13
N ILE A 77 8.36 8.96 3.14
CA ILE A 77 6.92 8.83 3.30
C ILE A 77 6.55 7.41 3.71
N MET A 78 7.11 6.40 3.03
CA MET A 78 6.86 4.98 3.36
C MET A 78 7.31 4.64 4.78
N LEU A 79 8.43 5.18 5.25
CA LEU A 79 8.96 4.92 6.57
C LEU A 79 7.99 5.36 7.68
N VAL A 80 7.14 6.34 7.44
CA VAL A 80 6.09 6.79 8.37
C VAL A 80 4.79 6.03 8.14
N PHE A 81 4.38 5.84 6.89
CA PHE A 81 3.07 5.26 6.55
C PHE A 81 3.00 3.75 6.78
N ILE A 82 4.07 3.01 6.52
CA ILE A 82 4.06 1.55 6.68
C ILE A 82 3.91 1.13 8.16
N PRO A 83 4.68 1.68 9.12
CA PRO A 83 4.43 1.41 10.53
C PRO A 83 3.03 1.81 10.99
N ALA A 84 2.49 2.91 10.48
CA ALA A 84 1.15 3.35 10.84
C ALA A 84 0.07 2.37 10.35
N ILE A 85 0.21 1.77 9.15
CA ILE A 85 -0.68 0.70 8.66
C ILE A 85 -0.56 -0.55 9.54
N THR A 86 0.67 -1.01 9.84
CA THR A 86 0.88 -2.22 10.63
C THR A 86 0.35 -2.07 12.05
N MET A 87 0.60 -0.93 12.70
CA MET A 87 0.06 -0.64 14.03
C MET A 87 -1.46 -0.56 14.03
N SER A 88 -2.10 0.00 13.01
CA SER A 88 -3.56 0.14 12.95
C SER A 88 -4.25 -1.22 12.91
N ILE A 89 -3.70 -2.20 12.21
CA ILE A 89 -4.25 -3.55 12.09
C ILE A 89 -4.25 -4.27 13.45
N TRP A 90 -3.20 -4.09 14.27
CA TRP A 90 -3.12 -4.70 15.60
C TRP A 90 -3.92 -3.92 16.64
N SER A 91 -3.89 -2.60 16.60
CA SER A 91 -4.60 -1.75 17.56
C SER A 91 -6.12 -1.88 17.45
N GLU A 92 -6.65 -2.07 16.26
CA GLU A 92 -8.08 -2.24 16.03
C GLU A 92 -8.60 -3.55 16.66
N GLU A 93 -7.84 -4.63 16.58
CA GLU A 93 -8.23 -5.90 17.22
C GLU A 93 -8.19 -5.82 18.75
N ARG A 94 -7.18 -5.19 19.33
CA ARG A 94 -7.12 -4.92 20.76
C ARG A 94 -8.28 -4.06 21.23
N ARG A 95 -8.64 -3.04 20.45
CA ARG A 95 -9.76 -2.15 20.75
C ARG A 95 -11.10 -2.86 20.72
N GLN A 96 -11.26 -3.84 19.83
CA GLN A 96 -12.48 -4.65 19.70
C GLN A 96 -12.50 -5.84 20.67
N GLY A 97 -11.43 -6.11 21.41
CA GLY A 97 -11.32 -7.28 22.30
C GLY A 97 -11.40 -8.62 21.55
N THR A 98 -11.08 -8.62 20.25
CA THR A 98 -11.15 -9.80 19.40
C THR A 98 -9.85 -10.57 19.32
N ASP A 99 -8.77 -10.07 19.90
CA ASP A 99 -7.47 -10.71 19.99
C ASP A 99 -7.53 -12.04 20.76
N GLU A 100 -8.20 -12.09 21.91
CA GLU A 100 -8.39 -13.32 22.68
C GLU A 100 -9.25 -14.34 21.91
N LEU A 101 -10.27 -13.87 21.21
CA LEU A 101 -11.15 -14.73 20.39
C LEU A 101 -10.43 -15.33 19.20
N LEU A 102 -9.48 -14.60 18.62
CA LEU A 102 -8.68 -15.04 17.49
C LEU A 102 -7.74 -16.21 17.89
N LEU A 103 -7.19 -16.14 19.10
CA LEU A 103 -6.30 -17.18 19.65
C LEU A 103 -7.05 -18.44 20.12
N THR A 104 -8.37 -18.36 20.32
CA THR A 104 -9.20 -19.51 20.68
C THR A 104 -9.80 -20.24 19.46
N LEU A 105 -9.68 -19.67 18.26
CA LEU A 105 -10.11 -20.34 17.02
C LEU A 105 -9.19 -21.51 16.69
N PRO A 106 -9.73 -22.63 16.17
CA PRO A 106 -8.93 -23.76 15.68
C PRO A 106 -8.30 -23.44 14.32
N ALA A 107 -7.52 -22.36 14.27
CA ALA A 107 -6.75 -21.93 13.10
C ALA A 107 -5.28 -21.87 13.49
N ASP A 108 -4.39 -22.26 12.57
CA ASP A 108 -2.96 -22.13 12.81
C ASP A 108 -2.58 -20.66 12.97
N ASP A 109 -1.80 -20.34 14.01
CA ASP A 109 -1.29 -18.98 14.27
C ASP A 109 -0.60 -18.39 13.02
N PHE A 110 0.02 -19.26 12.23
CA PHE A 110 0.67 -18.88 10.98
C PHE A 110 -0.32 -18.35 9.92
N ASP A 111 -1.52 -18.93 9.86
CA ASP A 111 -2.56 -18.50 8.92
C ASP A 111 -3.14 -17.12 9.30
N ILE A 112 -3.19 -16.83 10.60
CA ILE A 112 -3.62 -15.54 11.12
C ILE A 112 -2.60 -14.45 10.77
N VAL A 113 -1.32 -14.71 11.02
CA VAL A 113 -0.23 -13.74 10.72
C VAL A 113 -0.14 -13.48 9.22
N ILE A 114 -0.18 -14.53 8.39
CA ILE A 114 -0.18 -14.38 6.94
C ILE A 114 -1.42 -13.60 6.46
N GLY A 115 -2.60 -13.90 6.99
CA GLY A 115 -3.82 -13.18 6.66
C GLY A 115 -3.74 -11.69 6.96
N LYS A 116 -3.15 -11.32 8.11
CA LYS A 116 -2.90 -9.92 8.48
C LYS A 116 -1.87 -9.24 7.59
N TYR A 117 -0.75 -9.92 7.31
CA TYR A 117 0.26 -9.40 6.40
C TYR A 117 -0.32 -9.11 5.01
N LEU A 118 -1.10 -10.04 4.48
CA LEU A 118 -1.75 -9.86 3.18
C LEU A 118 -2.79 -8.75 3.20
N ALA A 119 -3.51 -8.55 4.30
CA ALA A 119 -4.42 -7.41 4.45
C ALA A 119 -3.66 -6.08 4.43
N ALA A 120 -2.55 -5.98 5.17
CA ALA A 120 -1.67 -4.81 5.14
C ALA A 120 -1.11 -4.55 3.74
N ALA A 121 -0.64 -5.61 3.06
CA ALA A 121 -0.13 -5.54 1.70
C ALA A 121 -1.21 -5.09 0.71
N ALA A 122 -2.45 -5.56 0.86
CA ALA A 122 -3.58 -5.15 0.02
C ALA A 122 -3.95 -3.67 0.23
N ILE A 123 -3.97 -3.20 1.49
CA ILE A 123 -4.22 -1.78 1.82
C ILE A 123 -3.14 -0.89 1.22
N PHE A 124 -1.87 -1.26 1.40
CA PHE A 124 -0.73 -0.53 0.84
C PHE A 124 -0.77 -0.52 -0.70
N THR A 125 -1.07 -1.66 -1.32
CA THR A 125 -1.23 -1.78 -2.77
C THR A 125 -2.33 -0.87 -3.29
N ALA A 126 -3.49 -0.83 -2.64
CA ALA A 126 -4.58 0.07 -3.00
C ALA A 126 -4.14 1.54 -2.91
N SER A 127 -3.47 1.94 -1.82
CA SER A 127 -2.97 3.30 -1.63
C SER A 127 -1.95 3.69 -2.70
N LEU A 128 -1.03 2.79 -3.06
CA LEU A 128 -0.06 2.99 -4.13
C LEU A 128 -0.73 3.12 -5.50
N MET A 129 -1.76 2.32 -5.79
CA MET A 129 -2.50 2.41 -7.06
C MET A 129 -3.23 3.75 -7.20
N PHE A 130 -3.84 4.25 -6.12
CA PHE A 130 -4.47 5.58 -6.14
C PHE A 130 -3.43 6.69 -6.33
N SER A 131 -2.28 6.61 -5.66
CA SER A 131 -1.17 7.54 -5.86
C SER A 131 -0.65 7.49 -7.30
N GLN A 132 -0.44 6.29 -7.84
CA GLN A 132 0.01 6.08 -9.22
C GLN A 132 -0.97 6.69 -10.23
N PHE A 133 -2.26 6.46 -10.04
CA PHE A 133 -3.30 7.01 -10.91
C PHE A 133 -3.33 8.55 -10.85
N SER A 134 -3.29 9.12 -9.65
CA SER A 134 -3.27 10.57 -9.43
C SER A 134 -2.05 11.21 -10.11
N ASN A 135 -0.86 10.69 -9.84
CA ASN A 135 0.38 11.24 -10.38
C ASN A 135 0.48 11.07 -11.90
N TYR A 136 -0.02 9.95 -12.45
CA TYR A 136 -0.09 9.74 -13.89
C TYR A 136 -1.02 10.75 -14.58
N MET A 137 -2.20 11.00 -14.02
CA MET A 137 -3.15 11.98 -14.58
C MET A 137 -2.58 13.40 -14.60
N VAL A 138 -1.91 13.81 -13.51
CA VAL A 138 -1.27 15.12 -13.43
C VAL A 138 -0.10 15.23 -14.41
N LEU A 139 0.76 14.21 -14.45
CA LEU A 139 1.91 14.18 -15.36
C LEU A 139 1.47 14.20 -16.83
N ALA A 140 0.44 13.45 -17.19
CA ALA A 140 -0.12 13.43 -18.53
C ALA A 140 -0.75 14.77 -18.94
N SER A 141 -1.31 15.53 -18.00
CA SER A 141 -1.88 16.86 -18.25
C SER A 141 -0.84 17.96 -18.37
N LEU A 142 0.33 17.80 -17.74
CA LEU A 142 1.39 18.80 -17.73
C LEU A 142 2.48 18.54 -18.77
N SER A 143 2.66 17.30 -19.21
CA SER A 143 3.67 16.98 -20.20
C SER A 143 3.22 17.38 -21.61
N MET A 144 4.02 18.22 -22.27
CA MET A 144 3.86 18.56 -23.68
C MET A 144 4.60 17.60 -24.65
N GLY A 145 5.20 16.52 -24.12
CA GLY A 145 5.99 15.55 -24.89
C GLY A 145 5.62 14.10 -24.57
N ASP A 146 6.35 13.16 -25.20
CA ASP A 146 6.15 11.73 -24.97
C ASP A 146 6.56 11.35 -23.55
N LEU A 147 5.60 10.88 -22.76
CA LEU A 147 5.81 10.31 -21.44
C LEU A 147 6.42 8.92 -21.59
N ASP A 148 7.55 8.69 -20.92
CA ASP A 148 8.10 7.33 -20.77
C ASP A 148 7.26 6.54 -19.74
N THR A 149 6.15 5.99 -20.25
CA THR A 149 5.23 5.18 -19.45
C THR A 149 5.90 3.93 -18.88
N GLY A 150 6.91 3.39 -19.59
CA GLY A 150 7.67 2.23 -19.14
C GLY A 150 8.45 2.51 -17.88
N LEU A 151 9.19 3.60 -17.85
CA LEU A 151 9.95 4.04 -16.68
C LEU A 151 9.01 4.31 -15.49
N PHE A 152 7.89 5.00 -15.74
CA PHE A 152 6.90 5.30 -14.72
C PHE A 152 6.36 4.03 -14.01
N PHE A 153 5.91 3.05 -14.78
CA PHE A 153 5.38 1.80 -14.24
C PHE A 153 6.45 0.97 -13.53
N THR A 154 7.67 0.93 -14.05
CA THR A 154 8.78 0.19 -13.44
C THR A 154 9.18 0.79 -12.10
N THR A 155 9.21 2.11 -11.99
CA THR A 155 9.49 2.83 -10.74
C THR A 155 8.46 2.50 -9.65
N TYR A 156 7.18 2.54 -9.97
CA TYR A 156 6.12 2.18 -9.03
C TYR A 156 6.13 0.70 -8.62
N LEU A 157 6.54 -0.19 -9.53
CA LEU A 157 6.75 -1.60 -9.19
C LEU A 157 7.90 -1.77 -8.20
N GLY A 158 8.97 -1.01 -8.36
CA GLY A 158 10.07 -0.94 -7.38
C GLY A 158 9.60 -0.50 -6.00
N TYR A 159 8.78 0.56 -5.93
CA TYR A 159 8.19 1.04 -4.67
C TYR A 159 7.29 -0.01 -4.02
N TRP A 160 6.53 -0.74 -4.80
CA TRP A 160 5.69 -1.81 -4.29
C TRP A 160 6.50 -2.92 -3.64
N LEU A 161 7.57 -3.38 -4.30
CA LEU A 161 8.44 -4.42 -3.74
C LEU A 161 9.14 -3.97 -2.45
N VAL A 162 9.67 -2.74 -2.43
CA VAL A 162 10.28 -2.16 -1.23
C VAL A 162 9.26 -2.03 -0.11
N GLY A 163 8.05 -1.57 -0.42
CA GLY A 163 6.97 -1.45 0.56
C GLY A 163 6.55 -2.77 1.17
N LEU A 164 6.45 -3.84 0.36
CA LEU A 164 6.17 -5.19 0.87
C LEU A 164 7.26 -5.68 1.83
N ALA A 165 8.53 -5.43 1.53
CA ALA A 165 9.64 -5.78 2.42
C ALA A 165 9.57 -5.00 3.74
N MET A 166 9.31 -3.69 3.68
CA MET A 166 9.14 -2.86 4.87
C MET A 166 7.93 -3.26 5.71
N LEU A 167 6.81 -3.65 5.07
CA LEU A 167 5.63 -4.20 5.74
C LEU A 167 5.95 -5.48 6.50
N ALA A 168 6.75 -6.38 5.92
CA ALA A 168 7.16 -7.60 6.60
C ALA A 168 7.95 -7.30 7.88
N ILE A 169 8.89 -6.36 7.80
CA ILE A 169 9.67 -5.90 8.97
C ILE A 169 8.74 -5.22 10.01
N GLY A 170 7.84 -4.34 9.54
CA GLY A 170 6.89 -3.65 10.41
C GLY A 170 5.95 -4.60 11.16
N MET A 171 5.50 -5.68 10.52
CA MET A 171 4.66 -6.70 11.15
C MET A 171 5.40 -7.53 12.20
N VAL A 172 6.70 -7.72 12.04
CA VAL A 172 7.54 -8.41 13.05
C VAL A 172 7.80 -7.50 14.26
N ALA A 173 7.87 -6.18 14.02
CA ALA A 173 8.16 -5.20 15.06
C ALA A 173 6.93 -4.78 15.89
N SER A 174 5.70 -4.97 15.37
CA SER A 174 4.47 -4.54 16.03
C SER A 174 3.76 -5.68 16.75
#